data_f5dc062fd40a1a6d5014d49cd96e69ab
#
_entry.id   f5dc062fd40a1a6d5014d49cd96e69ab
#
_cell.length_a   1.000
_cell.length_b   1.000
_cell.length_c   1.000
_cell.angle_alpha   90.00
_cell.angle_beta   90.00
_cell.angle_gamma   90.00
#
_symmetry.space_group_name_H-M   'P 1'
#
loop_
_entity.id
_entity.type
_entity.pdbx_description
1 polymer ?
#
loop_
_entity_poly.entity_id
_entity_poly.type
_entity_poly.pdbx_seq_one_letter_code
_entity_poly.pdbx_strand_id
1 'polypeptide(L)'
;MDTVGLGFHWNDLEVGYQFRTIGRTVTEADITNFVNCTGMVEVMFTNLDYLEKHSKIQGRVAPGALVYTFAEGLLIQSTMQETGLAFLNMELDVKGPVLAGD
;
A
#
# COMPACT_ATOMS: atom_id res chain seq x y z
N MET A 1 13.47 17.85 26.12
CA MET A 1 12.45 18.12 25.09
C MET A 1 11.89 16.78 24.61
N ASP A 2 10.59 16.64 24.62
CA ASP A 2 9.94 15.38 24.20
C ASP A 2 9.85 15.28 22.68
N THR A 3 10.04 14.09 22.15
CA THR A 3 9.77 13.81 20.74
C THR A 3 8.35 13.24 20.63
N VAL A 4 7.51 13.88 19.82
CA VAL A 4 6.14 13.42 19.59
C VAL A 4 6.09 12.55 18.32
N GLY A 5 5.05 11.73 18.20
CA GLY A 5 4.83 10.91 17.01
C GLY A 5 5.62 9.60 16.99
N LEU A 6 6.12 9.15 18.13
CA LEU A 6 6.81 7.87 18.25
C LEU A 6 5.84 6.71 18.12
N GLY A 7 6.34 5.58 17.60
CA GLY A 7 5.55 4.37 17.43
C GLY A 7 5.42 3.53 18.70
N PHE A 8 4.73 2.42 18.56
CA PHE A 8 4.56 1.45 19.65
C PHE A 8 5.75 0.51 19.74
N HIS A 9 6.09 0.12 20.98
CA HIS A 9 6.93 -1.04 21.23
C HIS A 9 6.03 -2.26 21.47
N TRP A 10 6.63 -3.45 21.43
CA TRP A 10 5.86 -4.71 21.56
C TRP A 10 5.04 -4.79 22.85
N ASN A 11 5.55 -4.21 23.92
CA ASN A 11 4.89 -4.23 25.24
C ASN A 11 3.82 -3.14 25.39
N ASP A 12 3.69 -2.25 24.43
CA ASP A 12 2.59 -1.29 24.38
C ASP A 12 1.34 -1.89 23.73
N LEU A 13 1.47 -3.06 23.09
CA LEU A 13 0.41 -3.69 22.31
C LEU A 13 -0.10 -4.93 23.03
N GLU A 14 -1.40 -4.95 23.32
CA GLU A 14 -2.07 -6.11 23.90
C GLU A 14 -2.64 -6.99 22.79
N VAL A 15 -2.74 -8.29 23.05
CA VAL A 15 -3.41 -9.22 22.13
C VAL A 15 -4.86 -8.79 21.97
N GLY A 16 -5.30 -8.64 20.71
CA GLY A 16 -6.65 -8.17 20.39
C GLY A 16 -6.78 -6.67 20.25
N TYR A 17 -5.71 -5.89 20.44
CA TYR A 17 -5.74 -4.46 20.22
C TYR A 17 -6.09 -4.16 18.74
N GLN A 18 -7.04 -3.26 18.53
CA GLN A 18 -7.49 -2.87 17.20
C GLN A 18 -7.31 -1.37 17.01
N PHE A 19 -6.89 -0.98 15.81
CA PHE A 19 -6.73 0.43 15.48
C PHE A 19 -6.98 0.66 14.00
N ARG A 20 -7.14 1.91 13.63
CA ARG A 20 -7.31 2.34 12.24
C ARG A 20 -6.33 3.46 11.94
N THR A 21 -5.67 3.38 10.81
CA THR A 21 -4.82 4.47 10.32
C THR A 21 -5.67 5.51 9.59
N ILE A 22 -5.09 6.68 9.32
CA ILE A 22 -5.65 7.58 8.32
C ILE A 22 -5.65 6.87 6.96
N GLY A 23 -6.51 7.31 6.06
CA GLY A 23 -6.58 6.78 4.70
C GLY A 23 -5.77 7.61 3.71
N ARG A 24 -5.61 7.06 2.53
CA ARG A 24 -5.10 7.81 1.38
C ARG A 24 -5.75 7.31 0.10
N THR A 25 -5.89 8.17 -0.87
CA THR A 25 -6.39 7.82 -2.21
C THR A 25 -5.23 7.28 -3.05
N VAL A 26 -5.50 6.22 -3.80
CA VAL A 26 -4.59 5.75 -4.85
C VAL A 26 -4.82 6.61 -6.08
N THR A 27 -3.80 7.36 -6.50
CA THR A 27 -3.90 8.27 -7.64
C THR A 27 -3.28 7.65 -8.90
N GLU A 28 -3.62 8.24 -10.06
CA GLU A 28 -2.95 7.87 -11.33
C GLU A 28 -1.42 8.04 -11.22
N ALA A 29 -0.99 9.13 -10.59
CA ALA A 29 0.43 9.40 -10.40
C ALA A 29 1.10 8.33 -9.53
N ASP A 30 0.42 7.85 -8.49
CA ASP A 30 0.92 6.78 -7.63
C ASP A 30 1.20 5.52 -8.45
N ILE A 31 0.26 5.12 -9.29
CA ILE A 31 0.39 3.92 -10.12
C ILE A 31 1.56 4.09 -11.10
N THR A 32 1.62 5.22 -11.80
CA THR A 32 2.67 5.49 -12.77
C THR A 32 4.06 5.48 -12.13
N ASN A 33 4.19 6.16 -10.99
CA ASN A 33 5.46 6.23 -10.28
C ASN A 33 5.91 4.87 -9.76
N PHE A 34 4.98 4.09 -9.23
CA PHE A 34 5.28 2.75 -8.71
C PHE A 34 5.70 1.81 -9.83
N VAL A 35 4.97 1.79 -10.95
CA VAL A 35 5.29 0.97 -12.12
C VAL A 35 6.68 1.32 -12.66
N ASN A 36 6.98 2.60 -12.78
CA ASN A 36 8.26 3.05 -13.32
C ASN A 36 9.43 2.75 -12.37
N CYS A 37 9.24 2.95 -11.09
CA CYS A 37 10.32 2.75 -10.11
C CYS A 37 10.63 1.26 -9.87
N THR A 38 9.64 0.38 -10.04
CA THR A 38 9.80 -1.06 -9.82
C THR A 38 10.13 -1.85 -11.07
N GLY A 39 9.93 -1.26 -12.24
CA GLY A 39 10.07 -1.98 -13.50
C GLY A 39 8.88 -2.89 -13.84
N MET A 40 7.76 -2.75 -13.15
CA MET A 40 6.53 -3.52 -13.43
C MET A 40 5.79 -2.98 -14.64
N VAL A 41 6.51 -2.76 -15.73
CA VAL A 41 5.98 -2.20 -16.97
C VAL A 41 5.31 -3.32 -17.75
N GLU A 42 3.99 -3.36 -17.67
CA GLU A 42 3.16 -4.37 -18.32
C GLU A 42 1.88 -3.67 -18.83
N VAL A 43 1.37 -4.10 -19.97
CA VAL A 43 0.23 -3.43 -20.63
C VAL A 43 -1.01 -3.33 -19.74
N MET A 44 -1.18 -4.26 -18.82
CA MET A 44 -2.26 -4.19 -17.83
C MET A 44 -2.18 -2.93 -16.97
N PHE A 45 -0.98 -2.42 -16.73
CA PHE A 45 -0.77 -1.23 -15.92
C PHE A 45 -0.51 0.03 -16.73
N THR A 46 -0.25 -0.10 -18.05
CA THR A 46 0.23 1.01 -18.87
C THR A 46 -0.66 1.34 -20.05
N ASN A 47 -1.63 0.48 -20.40
CA ASN A 47 -2.43 0.63 -21.61
C ASN A 47 -3.92 0.46 -21.29
N LEU A 48 -4.64 1.57 -21.19
CA LEU A 48 -6.07 1.55 -20.87
C LEU A 48 -6.90 0.90 -21.98
N ASP A 49 -6.49 1.04 -23.24
CA ASP A 49 -7.18 0.40 -24.36
C ASP A 49 -7.12 -1.13 -24.24
N TYR A 50 -5.96 -1.66 -23.85
CA TYR A 50 -5.80 -3.08 -23.59
C TYR A 50 -6.71 -3.56 -22.45
N LEU A 51 -6.76 -2.82 -21.35
CA LEU A 51 -7.63 -3.13 -20.22
C LEU A 51 -9.10 -3.16 -20.63
N GLU A 52 -9.54 -2.16 -21.39
CA GLU A 52 -10.92 -2.06 -21.82
C GLU A 52 -11.34 -3.26 -22.69
N LYS A 53 -10.45 -3.70 -23.58
CA LYS A 53 -10.74 -4.77 -24.54
C LYS A 53 -10.54 -6.18 -23.98
N HIS A 54 -9.64 -6.37 -23.04
CA HIS A 54 -9.17 -7.69 -22.62
C HIS A 54 -9.35 -7.98 -21.13
N SER A 55 -9.86 -7.05 -20.36
CA SER A 55 -10.06 -7.23 -18.92
C SER A 55 -11.51 -6.94 -18.54
N LYS A 56 -11.97 -7.62 -17.49
CA LYS A 56 -13.26 -7.32 -16.86
C LYS A 56 -13.17 -6.15 -15.88
N ILE A 57 -11.95 -5.71 -15.57
CA ILE A 57 -11.72 -4.60 -14.65
C ILE A 57 -11.93 -3.30 -15.42
N GLN A 58 -12.77 -2.42 -14.86
CA GLN A 58 -13.07 -1.11 -15.43
C GLN A 58 -12.26 -0.07 -14.69
N GLY A 59 -11.32 0.58 -15.38
CA GLY A 59 -10.47 1.64 -14.84
C GLY A 59 -9.02 1.22 -14.67
N ARG A 60 -8.20 2.17 -14.20
CA ARG A 60 -6.77 2.00 -14.03
C ARG A 60 -6.47 1.16 -12.81
N VAL A 61 -5.98 -0.05 -13.03
CA VAL A 61 -5.69 -0.98 -11.94
C VAL A 61 -4.31 -0.71 -11.35
N ALA A 62 -4.23 -0.78 -10.02
CA ALA A 62 -2.97 -0.68 -9.30
C ALA A 62 -2.34 -2.08 -9.14
N PRO A 63 -1.01 -2.20 -9.28
CA PRO A 63 -0.34 -3.45 -8.91
C PRO A 63 -0.64 -3.83 -7.46
N GLY A 64 -0.84 -5.12 -7.19
CA GLY A 64 -1.11 -5.58 -5.82
C GLY A 64 -0.01 -5.21 -4.83
N ALA A 65 1.25 -5.22 -5.29
CA ALA A 65 2.38 -4.82 -4.47
C ALA A 65 2.33 -3.34 -4.07
N LEU A 66 1.77 -2.46 -4.92
CA LEU A 66 1.57 -1.06 -4.57
C LEU A 66 0.62 -0.93 -3.38
N VAL A 67 -0.48 -1.68 -3.41
CA VAL A 67 -1.49 -1.65 -2.35
C VAL A 67 -0.88 -2.07 -1.02
N TYR A 68 -0.13 -3.16 -1.02
CA TYR A 68 0.59 -3.61 0.17
C TYR A 68 1.59 -2.55 0.66
N THR A 69 2.36 -1.97 -0.26
CA THR A 69 3.36 -0.96 0.05
C THR A 69 2.73 0.26 0.71
N PHE A 70 1.58 0.69 0.21
CA PHE A 70 0.83 1.81 0.79
C PHE A 70 0.28 1.47 2.17
N ALA A 71 -0.22 0.26 2.37
CA ALA A 71 -0.68 -0.20 3.67
C ALA A 71 0.47 -0.20 4.69
N GLU A 72 1.62 -0.72 4.31
CA GLU A 72 2.81 -0.71 5.16
C GLU A 72 3.25 0.72 5.47
N GLY A 73 3.23 1.62 4.48
CA GLY A 73 3.57 3.03 4.68
C GLY A 73 2.67 3.69 5.70
N LEU A 74 1.36 3.46 5.63
CA LEU A 74 0.42 4.00 6.60
C LEU A 74 0.65 3.44 8.01
N LEU A 75 1.00 2.16 8.11
CA LEU A 75 1.36 1.54 9.39
C LEU A 75 2.65 2.13 9.96
N ILE A 76 3.68 2.28 9.13
CA ILE A 76 4.96 2.83 9.55
C ILE A 76 4.80 4.26 10.08
N GLN A 77 4.06 5.09 9.34
CA GLN A 77 3.84 6.49 9.74
C GLN A 77 3.18 6.61 11.10
N SER A 78 2.22 5.74 11.37
CA SER A 78 1.36 5.87 12.55
C SER A 78 1.83 5.07 13.76
N THR A 79 2.61 4.00 13.56
CA THR A 79 2.89 3.06 14.65
C THR A 79 4.34 2.67 14.82
N MET A 80 5.22 3.02 13.90
CA MET A 80 6.58 2.46 13.88
C MET A 80 7.71 3.49 13.93
N GLN A 81 7.41 4.75 14.21
CA GLN A 81 8.48 5.77 14.26
C GLN A 81 9.42 5.46 15.42
N GLU A 82 10.69 5.27 15.11
CA GLU A 82 11.79 4.93 16.01
C GLU A 82 11.65 3.58 16.73
N THR A 83 10.65 2.77 16.36
CA THR A 83 10.44 1.46 16.99
C THR A 83 10.60 0.27 16.04
N GLY A 84 10.66 0.53 14.73
CA GLY A 84 10.88 -0.52 13.74
C GLY A 84 12.34 -0.97 13.73
N LEU A 85 12.55 -2.28 13.63
CA LEU A 85 13.90 -2.86 13.58
C LEU A 85 14.22 -3.45 12.21
N ALA A 86 13.38 -4.35 11.73
CA ALA A 86 13.62 -5.05 10.47
C ALA A 86 12.32 -5.65 9.93
N PHE A 87 12.24 -5.74 8.61
CA PHE A 87 11.18 -6.48 7.94
C PHE A 87 11.61 -7.95 7.87
N LEU A 88 10.84 -8.84 8.48
CA LEU A 88 11.20 -10.25 8.58
C LEU A 88 10.40 -11.16 7.67
N ASN A 89 9.10 -10.93 7.59
CA ASN A 89 8.22 -11.82 6.86
C ASN A 89 6.89 -11.14 6.59
N MET A 90 6.27 -11.48 5.45
CA MET A 90 4.89 -11.11 5.16
C MET A 90 4.20 -12.25 4.42
N GLU A 91 2.90 -12.31 4.58
CA GLU A 91 2.02 -13.16 3.80
C GLU A 91 0.91 -12.28 3.25
N LEU A 92 0.68 -12.33 1.93
CA LEU A 92 -0.27 -11.47 1.23
C LEU A 92 -1.31 -12.31 0.50
N ASP A 93 -2.57 -12.01 0.78
CA ASP A 93 -3.71 -12.62 0.09
C ASP A 93 -4.55 -11.49 -0.53
N VAL A 94 -4.48 -11.38 -1.86
CA VAL A 94 -5.15 -10.31 -2.60
C VAL A 94 -6.58 -10.74 -2.91
N LYS A 95 -7.55 -10.03 -2.36
CA LYS A 95 -8.98 -10.39 -2.47
C LYS A 95 -9.71 -9.73 -3.64
N GLY A 96 -9.16 -8.65 -4.17
CA GLY A 96 -9.79 -7.94 -5.28
C GLY A 96 -8.91 -6.82 -5.80
N PRO A 97 -9.28 -6.21 -6.94
CA PRO A 97 -8.50 -5.15 -7.53
C PRO A 97 -8.68 -3.83 -6.78
N VAL A 98 -7.64 -2.99 -6.85
CA VAL A 98 -7.68 -1.60 -6.42
C VAL A 98 -7.46 -0.74 -7.64
N LEU A 99 -8.26 0.28 -7.80
CA LEU A 99 -8.24 1.19 -8.95
C LEU A 99 -7.81 2.58 -8.53
N ALA A 100 -7.34 3.34 -9.52
CA ALA A 100 -7.13 4.78 -9.31
C ALA A 100 -8.44 5.42 -8.83
N GLY A 101 -8.37 6.20 -7.77
CA GLY A 101 -9.52 6.82 -7.11
C GLY A 101 -10.01 6.10 -5.85
N ASP A 102 -9.57 4.88 -5.62
CA ASP A 102 -9.92 4.14 -4.40
C ASP A 102 -9.18 4.66 -3.18
#